data_2e971e43244f3511ca482fb23d63c30d
#
_entry.id   2e971e43244f3511ca482fb23d63c30d
#
_cell.length_a   1.000
_cell.length_b   1.000
_cell.length_c   1.000
_cell.angle_alpha   90.00
_cell.angle_beta   90.00
_cell.angle_gamma   90.00
#
_symmetry.space_group_name_H-M   'P 1'
#
loop_
_entity.id
_entity.type
_entity.pdbx_description
1 polymer ?
#
loop_
_entity_poly.entity_id
_entity_poly.type
_entity_poly.pdbx_seq_one_letter_code
_entity_poly.pdbx_strand_id
1 'polypeptide(L)'
;MNYSLKPKTYLYPIFCILVKTNFMLIKTVRGYTPSLGERCFIAENATLIGDLIMGNDCSVWYQAIVRGDVNAIRIGNKVNIQDGSVIHATYETAATTIGNKVSIGHNAIVHGCTIEDNVLIGMGSIVMDHCVVGSNSIIAAGVVVTQNTIIPPGSIYAGVPAKKIKSIDFHLQQNEIERIAQNYLKYASWFK
;
A
#
# COMPACT_ATOMS: atom_id res chain seq x y z
N MET A 1 -5.99 12.50 70.16
CA MET A 1 -4.77 12.48 69.29
C MET A 1 -5.20 12.35 67.85
N ASN A 2 -5.20 13.47 67.12
CA ASN A 2 -5.58 13.47 65.70
C ASN A 2 -4.31 13.39 64.86
N TYR A 3 -4.09 12.26 64.19
CA TYR A 3 -3.02 12.14 63.16
C TYR A 3 -3.58 12.55 61.80
N SER A 4 -3.24 13.76 61.37
CA SER A 4 -3.45 14.24 60.00
C SER A 4 -2.35 13.65 59.10
N LEU A 5 -2.70 12.67 58.28
CA LEU A 5 -1.85 12.19 57.22
C LEU A 5 -1.97 13.12 56.00
N LYS A 6 -0.94 13.97 55.75
CA LYS A 6 -0.83 14.73 54.50
C LYS A 6 -0.40 13.77 53.38
N PRO A 7 -1.05 13.80 52.23
CA PRO A 7 -0.60 12.98 51.08
C PRO A 7 0.76 13.52 50.55
N LYS A 8 1.77 12.66 50.50
CA LYS A 8 3.02 12.93 49.84
C LYS A 8 2.81 12.87 48.32
N THR A 9 2.75 14.02 47.66
CA THR A 9 2.80 14.12 46.21
C THR A 9 4.22 13.83 45.76
N TYR A 10 4.46 12.66 45.18
CA TYR A 10 5.71 12.36 44.46
C TYR A 10 5.58 12.92 43.05
N LEU A 11 6.19 14.07 42.79
CA LEU A 11 6.45 14.58 41.45
C LEU A 11 7.60 13.75 40.87
N TYR A 12 7.26 12.74 40.05
CA TYR A 12 8.26 12.15 39.15
C TYR A 12 8.50 13.16 38.02
N PRO A 13 9.75 13.53 37.74
CA PRO A 13 10.04 14.33 36.56
C PRO A 13 9.73 13.48 35.32
N ILE A 14 8.66 13.82 34.59
CA ILE A 14 8.40 13.27 33.26
C ILE A 14 9.50 13.86 32.36
N PHE A 15 10.61 13.12 32.19
CA PHE A 15 11.55 13.37 31.12
C PHE A 15 10.85 13.01 29.81
N CYS A 16 10.15 13.97 29.22
CA CYS A 16 9.70 13.88 27.85
C CYS A 16 10.94 13.98 26.97
N ILE A 17 11.60 12.86 26.71
CA ILE A 17 12.62 12.77 25.67
C ILE A 17 11.87 12.89 24.36
N LEU A 18 11.85 14.10 23.77
CA LEU A 18 11.46 14.31 22.39
C LEU A 18 12.51 13.63 21.49
N VAL A 19 12.39 12.32 21.35
CA VAL A 19 13.11 11.59 20.31
C VAL A 19 12.41 11.93 19.00
N LYS A 20 13.02 12.82 18.22
CA LYS A 20 12.65 13.01 16.81
C LYS A 20 13.04 11.73 16.07
N THR A 21 12.20 10.70 16.14
CA THR A 21 12.39 9.48 15.39
C THR A 21 11.68 9.65 14.05
N ASN A 22 12.44 9.93 13.00
CA ASN A 22 11.98 9.67 11.63
C ASN A 22 11.91 8.15 11.49
N PHE A 23 10.71 7.57 11.61
CA PHE A 23 10.53 6.12 11.56
C PHE A 23 10.38 5.55 10.14
N MET A 24 10.47 6.37 9.08
CA MET A 24 10.51 5.83 7.72
C MET A 24 11.68 4.86 7.60
N LEU A 25 11.37 3.57 7.46
CA LEU A 25 12.39 2.55 7.33
C LEU A 25 12.67 2.26 5.86
N ILE A 26 13.75 2.82 5.33
CA ILE A 26 14.32 2.38 4.04
C ILE A 26 15.51 1.48 4.35
N LYS A 27 15.44 0.20 3.94
CA LYS A 27 16.46 -0.78 4.28
C LYS A 27 17.00 -1.50 3.05
N THR A 28 18.33 -1.45 2.91
CA THR A 28 19.07 -2.26 1.93
C THR A 28 19.08 -3.73 2.34
N VAL A 29 18.72 -4.63 1.43
CA VAL A 29 18.78 -6.08 1.63
C VAL A 29 19.36 -6.73 0.38
N ARG A 30 20.30 -7.69 0.54
CA ARG A 30 20.97 -8.40 -0.57
C ARG A 30 21.63 -7.47 -1.59
N GLY A 31 22.13 -6.30 -1.15
CA GLY A 31 22.75 -5.29 -2.02
C GLY A 31 21.77 -4.36 -2.74
N TYR A 32 20.47 -4.57 -2.62
CA TYR A 32 19.44 -3.72 -3.22
C TYR A 32 18.91 -2.69 -2.22
N THR A 33 18.88 -1.43 -2.65
CA THR A 33 18.28 -0.32 -1.89
C THR A 33 17.05 0.18 -2.63
N PRO A 34 15.91 0.41 -1.97
CA PRO A 34 14.74 1.00 -2.59
C PRO A 34 15.06 2.28 -3.36
N SER A 35 14.61 2.36 -4.62
CA SER A 35 14.74 3.52 -5.50
C SER A 35 13.36 4.13 -5.75
N LEU A 36 13.23 5.43 -5.45
CA LEU A 36 11.98 6.17 -5.55
C LEU A 36 12.10 7.24 -6.62
N GLY A 37 11.06 7.41 -7.40
CA GLY A 37 10.94 8.51 -8.33
C GLY A 37 10.72 9.86 -7.65
N GLU A 38 10.52 10.89 -8.46
CA GLU A 38 10.32 12.25 -7.98
C GLU A 38 8.92 12.43 -7.36
N ARG A 39 8.80 13.41 -6.46
CA ARG A 39 7.56 13.89 -5.82
C ARG A 39 6.77 12.82 -5.09
N CYS A 40 7.42 11.73 -4.66
CA CYS A 40 6.78 10.72 -3.83
C CYS A 40 6.52 11.25 -2.41
N PHE A 41 5.42 10.82 -1.82
CA PHE A 41 5.12 10.94 -0.40
C PHE A 41 5.32 9.60 0.29
N ILE A 42 6.14 9.57 1.33
CA ILE A 42 6.35 8.37 2.15
C ILE A 42 6.07 8.75 3.60
N ALA A 43 5.05 8.15 4.18
CA ALA A 43 4.70 8.39 5.57
C ALA A 43 5.84 7.97 6.51
N GLU A 44 6.00 8.67 7.62
CA GLU A 44 7.14 8.50 8.54
C GLU A 44 7.27 7.11 9.16
N ASN A 45 6.21 6.31 9.19
CA ASN A 45 6.24 4.93 9.69
C ASN A 45 5.99 3.87 8.59
N ALA A 46 6.06 4.26 7.32
CA ALA A 46 6.07 3.32 6.21
C ALA A 46 7.42 2.57 6.15
N THR A 47 7.40 1.35 5.61
CA THR A 47 8.57 0.48 5.53
C THR A 47 8.85 0.07 4.09
N LEU A 48 10.02 0.43 3.57
CA LEU A 48 10.47 0.12 2.20
C LEU A 48 11.77 -0.69 2.25
N ILE A 49 11.80 -1.89 1.68
CA ILE A 49 12.92 -2.82 1.84
C ILE A 49 13.32 -3.42 0.48
N GLY A 50 14.63 -3.51 0.23
CA GLY A 50 15.25 -4.35 -0.78
C GLY A 50 15.07 -3.87 -2.23
N ASP A 51 14.86 -4.79 -3.16
CA ASP A 51 14.74 -4.55 -4.61
C ASP A 51 13.37 -3.97 -4.97
N LEU A 52 13.21 -2.70 -4.67
CA LEU A 52 12.04 -1.89 -4.98
C LEU A 52 12.43 -0.74 -5.90
N ILE A 53 11.72 -0.63 -7.04
CA ILE A 53 11.76 0.55 -7.91
C ILE A 53 10.34 1.10 -8.02
N MET A 54 10.17 2.37 -7.67
CA MET A 54 8.89 3.09 -7.69
C MET A 54 9.00 4.32 -8.58
N GLY A 55 7.99 4.55 -9.41
CA GLY A 55 7.89 5.71 -10.29
C GLY A 55 7.58 7.03 -9.57
N ASN A 56 7.24 8.04 -10.35
CA ASN A 56 6.98 9.39 -9.89
C ASN A 56 5.57 9.56 -9.30
N ASP A 57 5.39 10.60 -8.46
CA ASP A 57 4.09 11.00 -7.93
C ASP A 57 3.37 9.91 -7.13
N CYS A 58 4.11 8.98 -6.55
CA CYS A 58 3.54 7.90 -5.73
C CYS A 58 3.36 8.33 -4.28
N SER A 59 2.49 7.61 -3.55
CA SER A 59 2.33 7.82 -2.11
C SER A 59 2.24 6.49 -1.36
N VAL A 60 3.04 6.36 -0.29
CA VAL A 60 3.03 5.21 0.62
C VAL A 60 2.62 5.72 1.99
N TRP A 61 1.49 5.24 2.46
CA TRP A 61 0.83 5.77 3.64
C TRP A 61 1.24 5.04 4.93
N TYR A 62 0.61 5.43 6.03
CA TYR A 62 1.02 5.01 7.36
C TYR A 62 0.96 3.48 7.54
N GLN A 63 2.02 2.91 8.13
CA GLN A 63 2.17 1.47 8.38
C GLN A 63 2.14 0.58 7.12
N ALA A 64 2.17 1.15 5.92
CA ALA A 64 2.29 0.35 4.71
C ALA A 64 3.70 -0.24 4.58
N ILE A 65 3.79 -1.46 4.09
CA ILE A 65 5.04 -2.22 3.94
C ILE A 65 5.21 -2.61 2.47
N VAL A 66 6.33 -2.22 1.87
CA VAL A 66 6.74 -2.66 0.53
C VAL A 66 8.08 -3.35 0.66
N ARG A 67 8.10 -4.70 0.56
CA ARG A 67 9.26 -5.50 0.90
C ARG A 67 9.71 -6.37 -0.26
N GLY A 68 10.74 -5.91 -0.98
CA GLY A 68 11.42 -6.58 -2.10
C GLY A 68 12.71 -7.29 -1.65
N ASP A 69 12.67 -8.03 -0.55
CA ASP A 69 13.84 -8.73 0.01
C ASP A 69 14.12 -10.07 -0.66
N VAL A 70 13.08 -10.73 -1.17
CA VAL A 70 13.18 -12.06 -1.78
C VAL A 70 13.02 -12.03 -3.31
N ASN A 71 12.31 -11.05 -3.86
CA ASN A 71 12.14 -10.85 -5.30
C ASN A 71 11.84 -9.39 -5.60
N ALA A 72 11.92 -9.02 -6.87
CA ALA A 72 11.73 -7.66 -7.35
C ALA A 72 10.30 -7.14 -7.16
N ILE A 73 10.19 -5.87 -6.77
CA ILE A 73 8.94 -5.11 -6.80
C ILE A 73 9.11 -3.91 -7.74
N ARG A 74 8.23 -3.78 -8.71
CA ARG A 74 8.24 -2.70 -9.70
C ARG A 74 6.91 -1.97 -9.67
N ILE A 75 6.94 -0.67 -9.43
CA ILE A 75 5.74 0.17 -9.25
C ILE A 75 5.83 1.33 -10.23
N GLY A 76 4.78 1.54 -11.00
CA GLY A 76 4.65 2.63 -11.95
C GLY A 76 4.45 4.00 -11.30
N ASN A 77 3.91 4.95 -12.07
CA ASN A 77 3.70 6.32 -11.61
C ASN A 77 2.29 6.51 -11.02
N LYS A 78 2.15 7.49 -10.12
CA LYS A 78 0.86 7.89 -9.52
C LYS A 78 0.14 6.75 -8.82
N VAL A 79 0.90 5.86 -8.19
CA VAL A 79 0.39 4.75 -7.38
C VAL A 79 0.22 5.22 -5.94
N ASN A 80 -0.90 4.88 -5.31
CA ASN A 80 -1.08 5.09 -3.88
C ASN A 80 -1.21 3.74 -3.16
N ILE A 81 -0.39 3.56 -2.12
CA ILE A 81 -0.39 2.38 -1.25
C ILE A 81 -0.86 2.85 0.11
N GLN A 82 -2.12 2.53 0.42
CA GLN A 82 -2.81 3.09 1.56
C GLN A 82 -2.40 2.39 2.87
N ASP A 83 -2.85 2.96 3.99
CA ASP A 83 -2.42 2.58 5.33
C ASP A 83 -2.54 1.08 5.58
N GLY A 84 -1.52 0.50 6.22
CA GLY A 84 -1.47 -0.90 6.60
C GLY A 84 -1.36 -1.92 5.46
N SER A 85 -1.28 -1.48 4.20
CA SER A 85 -1.18 -2.39 3.05
C SER A 85 0.20 -3.05 2.98
N VAL A 86 0.24 -4.29 2.49
CA VAL A 86 1.48 -5.08 2.33
C VAL A 86 1.68 -5.44 0.88
N ILE A 87 2.83 -5.02 0.32
CA ILE A 87 3.28 -5.43 -1.01
C ILE A 87 4.50 -6.32 -0.83
N HIS A 88 4.43 -7.54 -1.32
CA HIS A 88 5.51 -8.51 -1.20
C HIS A 88 5.62 -9.39 -2.46
N ALA A 89 6.48 -10.39 -2.42
CA ALA A 89 6.77 -11.27 -3.55
C ALA A 89 7.20 -12.66 -3.02
N THR A 90 7.17 -13.68 -3.86
CA THR A 90 7.69 -15.00 -3.51
C THR A 90 9.11 -15.20 -4.05
N TYR A 91 9.98 -15.77 -3.22
CA TYR A 91 11.38 -16.02 -3.57
C TYR A 91 11.53 -16.74 -4.90
N GLU A 92 12.31 -16.18 -5.81
CA GLU A 92 12.64 -16.66 -7.15
C GLU A 92 11.46 -16.96 -8.10
N THR A 93 10.24 -17.11 -7.61
CA THR A 93 9.11 -17.63 -8.41
C THR A 93 8.10 -16.57 -8.83
N ALA A 94 7.83 -15.57 -8.00
CA ALA A 94 6.80 -14.57 -8.28
C ALA A 94 7.22 -13.16 -7.84
N ALA A 95 7.60 -12.32 -8.78
CA ALA A 95 7.82 -10.89 -8.59
C ALA A 95 6.48 -10.13 -8.53
N THR A 96 6.49 -8.92 -7.99
CA THR A 96 5.29 -8.06 -8.00
C THR A 96 5.50 -6.87 -8.92
N THR A 97 4.57 -6.70 -9.88
CA THR A 97 4.56 -5.57 -10.80
C THR A 97 3.23 -4.82 -10.67
N ILE A 98 3.31 -3.50 -10.49
CA ILE A 98 2.15 -2.60 -10.36
C ILE A 98 2.30 -1.50 -11.40
N GLY A 99 1.32 -1.35 -12.27
CA GLY A 99 1.26 -0.36 -13.33
C GLY A 99 1.04 1.07 -12.81
N ASN A 100 0.62 1.95 -13.70
CA ASN A 100 0.41 3.36 -13.40
C ASN A 100 -1.00 3.61 -12.85
N LYS A 101 -1.15 4.66 -12.03
CA LYS A 101 -2.46 5.11 -11.48
C LYS A 101 -3.23 3.99 -10.77
N VAL A 102 -2.52 3.11 -10.09
CA VAL A 102 -3.12 2.04 -9.28
C VAL A 102 -3.36 2.55 -7.86
N SER A 103 -4.54 2.26 -7.32
CA SER A 103 -4.88 2.52 -5.93
C SER A 103 -4.94 1.21 -5.16
N ILE A 104 -4.08 1.05 -4.16
CA ILE A 104 -4.08 -0.11 -3.24
C ILE A 104 -4.75 0.33 -1.94
N GLY A 105 -5.97 -0.15 -1.71
CA GLY A 105 -6.80 0.23 -0.56
C GLY A 105 -6.23 -0.22 0.78
N HIS A 106 -6.65 0.44 1.87
CA HIS A 106 -6.18 0.18 3.24
C HIS A 106 -6.18 -1.31 3.58
N ASN A 107 -5.13 -1.79 4.25
CA ASN A 107 -4.95 -3.18 4.68
C ASN A 107 -5.03 -4.23 3.56
N ALA A 108 -4.87 -3.86 2.29
CA ALA A 108 -4.81 -4.81 1.20
C ALA A 108 -3.45 -5.53 1.15
N ILE A 109 -3.45 -6.77 0.67
CA ILE A 109 -2.24 -7.57 0.44
C ILE A 109 -2.11 -7.81 -1.06
N VAL A 110 -0.97 -7.40 -1.63
CA VAL A 110 -0.60 -7.62 -3.03
C VAL A 110 0.70 -8.43 -3.05
N HIS A 111 0.61 -9.66 -3.53
CA HIS A 111 1.69 -10.61 -3.37
C HIS A 111 1.97 -11.36 -4.68
N GLY A 112 3.22 -11.28 -5.19
CA GLY A 112 3.71 -12.08 -6.31
C GLY A 112 2.89 -11.98 -7.60
N CYS A 113 2.30 -10.84 -7.93
CA CYS A 113 1.32 -10.71 -9.00
C CYS A 113 1.58 -9.50 -9.91
N THR A 114 0.86 -9.43 -11.01
CA THR A 114 0.85 -8.29 -11.93
C THR A 114 -0.48 -7.53 -11.81
N ILE A 115 -0.40 -6.26 -11.52
CA ILE A 115 -1.54 -5.33 -11.58
C ILE A 115 -1.24 -4.33 -12.69
N GLU A 116 -2.08 -4.29 -13.70
CA GLU A 116 -1.94 -3.37 -14.81
C GLU A 116 -2.37 -1.94 -14.47
N ASP A 117 -2.43 -1.05 -15.46
CA ASP A 117 -2.73 0.37 -15.27
C ASP A 117 -4.20 0.63 -14.88
N ASN A 118 -4.44 1.71 -14.14
CA ASN A 118 -5.78 2.18 -13.77
C ASN A 118 -6.60 1.11 -13.03
N VAL A 119 -6.05 0.50 -12.00
CA VAL A 119 -6.72 -0.53 -11.19
C VAL A 119 -6.98 -0.02 -9.79
N LEU A 120 -8.18 -0.32 -9.27
CA LEU A 120 -8.52 -0.13 -7.87
C LEU A 120 -8.54 -1.49 -7.16
N ILE A 121 -7.62 -1.68 -6.22
CA ILE A 121 -7.60 -2.80 -5.28
C ILE A 121 -8.30 -2.34 -4.00
N GLY A 122 -9.45 -2.92 -3.69
CA GLY A 122 -10.29 -2.54 -2.57
C GLY A 122 -9.66 -2.82 -1.21
N MET A 123 -10.11 -2.11 -0.17
CA MET A 123 -9.63 -2.25 1.20
C MET A 123 -9.75 -3.70 1.70
N GLY A 124 -8.70 -4.19 2.38
CA GLY A 124 -8.66 -5.53 2.96
C GLY A 124 -8.69 -6.68 1.95
N SER A 125 -8.53 -6.42 0.65
CA SER A 125 -8.47 -7.49 -0.35
C SER A 125 -7.09 -8.17 -0.37
N ILE A 126 -7.05 -9.40 -0.87
CA ILE A 126 -5.84 -10.19 -1.02
C ILE A 126 -5.70 -10.61 -2.47
N VAL A 127 -4.60 -10.24 -3.13
CA VAL A 127 -4.23 -10.67 -4.48
C VAL A 127 -3.00 -11.57 -4.35
N MET A 128 -3.16 -12.85 -4.72
CA MET A 128 -2.14 -13.87 -4.51
C MET A 128 -1.22 -14.03 -5.74
N ASP A 129 -0.22 -14.89 -5.60
CA ASP A 129 0.83 -15.12 -6.58
C ASP A 129 0.31 -15.49 -7.97
N HIS A 130 1.04 -15.03 -8.98
CA HIS A 130 0.77 -15.29 -10.40
C HIS A 130 -0.58 -14.78 -10.90
N CYS A 131 -1.28 -13.95 -10.11
CA CYS A 131 -2.47 -13.29 -10.60
C CYS A 131 -2.10 -12.18 -11.59
N VAL A 132 -2.99 -11.96 -12.54
CA VAL A 132 -2.96 -10.78 -13.42
C VAL A 132 -4.28 -10.04 -13.25
N VAL A 133 -4.21 -8.79 -12.82
CA VAL A 133 -5.39 -7.90 -12.77
C VAL A 133 -5.29 -6.93 -13.94
N GLY A 134 -6.13 -7.16 -14.94
CA GLY A 134 -6.14 -6.36 -16.19
C GLY A 134 -6.56 -4.92 -15.96
N SER A 135 -6.09 -4.03 -16.82
CA SER A 135 -6.27 -2.57 -16.75
C SER A 135 -7.74 -2.16 -16.60
N ASN A 136 -7.96 -1.01 -15.99
CA ASN A 136 -9.30 -0.43 -15.79
C ASN A 136 -10.24 -1.35 -15.02
N SER A 137 -9.74 -2.08 -14.01
CA SER A 137 -10.53 -3.04 -13.24
C SER A 137 -10.64 -2.65 -11.78
N ILE A 138 -11.67 -3.17 -11.12
CA ILE A 138 -11.92 -2.99 -9.69
C ILE A 138 -11.96 -4.36 -9.00
N ILE A 139 -11.13 -4.54 -8.01
CA ILE A 139 -11.24 -5.59 -7.01
C ILE A 139 -11.96 -4.99 -5.81
N ALA A 140 -13.14 -5.47 -5.48
CA ALA A 140 -13.94 -4.95 -4.39
C ALA A 140 -13.26 -5.17 -3.02
N ALA A 141 -13.71 -4.46 -1.99
CA ALA A 141 -13.16 -4.63 -0.64
C ALA A 141 -13.35 -6.06 -0.11
N GLY A 142 -12.36 -6.57 0.64
CA GLY A 142 -12.39 -7.88 1.27
C GLY A 142 -12.32 -9.08 0.32
N VAL A 143 -11.97 -8.89 -0.93
CA VAL A 143 -11.90 -9.95 -1.95
C VAL A 143 -10.64 -10.78 -1.82
N VAL A 144 -10.73 -12.08 -2.08
CA VAL A 144 -9.55 -12.96 -2.24
C VAL A 144 -9.44 -13.41 -3.68
N VAL A 145 -8.45 -12.85 -4.40
CA VAL A 145 -8.05 -13.29 -5.74
C VAL A 145 -7.00 -14.39 -5.56
N THR A 146 -7.44 -15.64 -5.79
CA THR A 146 -6.60 -16.82 -5.58
C THR A 146 -5.53 -16.96 -6.65
N GLN A 147 -4.46 -17.69 -6.34
CA GLN A 147 -3.31 -17.90 -7.24
C GLN A 147 -3.70 -18.23 -8.67
N ASN A 148 -2.90 -17.75 -9.63
CA ASN A 148 -3.05 -17.98 -11.07
C ASN A 148 -4.36 -17.42 -11.68
N THR A 149 -5.09 -16.58 -10.95
CA THR A 149 -6.31 -15.97 -11.49
C THR A 149 -5.95 -14.85 -12.47
N ILE A 150 -6.53 -14.92 -13.67
CA ILE A 150 -6.41 -13.86 -14.68
C ILE A 150 -7.73 -13.10 -14.74
N ILE A 151 -7.69 -11.84 -14.38
CA ILE A 151 -8.84 -10.92 -14.41
C ILE A 151 -8.73 -10.09 -15.70
N PRO A 152 -9.69 -10.25 -16.64
CA PRO A 152 -9.68 -9.47 -17.88
C PRO A 152 -9.80 -7.97 -17.61
N PRO A 153 -9.23 -7.11 -18.47
CA PRO A 153 -9.40 -5.66 -18.37
C PRO A 153 -10.87 -5.23 -18.30
N GLY A 154 -11.14 -4.11 -17.65
CA GLY A 154 -12.48 -3.54 -17.57
C GLY A 154 -13.46 -4.37 -16.75
N SER A 155 -13.00 -5.05 -15.71
CA SER A 155 -13.80 -6.00 -14.94
C SER A 155 -13.94 -5.58 -13.46
N ILE A 156 -15.09 -5.90 -12.87
CA ILE A 156 -15.32 -5.80 -11.43
C ILE A 156 -15.43 -7.20 -10.84
N TYR A 157 -14.58 -7.47 -9.85
CA TYR A 157 -14.54 -8.74 -9.12
C TYR A 157 -14.87 -8.54 -7.65
N ALA A 158 -15.67 -9.47 -7.08
CA ALA A 158 -16.01 -9.49 -5.66
C ALA A 158 -16.10 -10.90 -5.10
N GLY A 159 -16.10 -11.04 -3.77
CA GLY A 159 -16.29 -12.30 -3.04
C GLY A 159 -15.02 -13.06 -2.70
N VAL A 160 -15.20 -14.19 -1.99
CA VAL A 160 -14.15 -15.11 -1.55
C VAL A 160 -14.57 -16.53 -1.92
N PRO A 161 -13.97 -17.14 -2.95
CA PRO A 161 -12.98 -16.58 -3.88
C PRO A 161 -13.57 -15.54 -4.83
N ALA A 162 -12.70 -14.72 -5.42
CA ALA A 162 -13.06 -13.66 -6.36
C ALA A 162 -13.83 -14.18 -7.57
N LYS A 163 -14.96 -13.54 -7.88
CA LYS A 163 -15.76 -13.82 -9.08
C LYS A 163 -16.11 -12.54 -9.81
N LYS A 164 -16.20 -12.60 -11.14
CA LYS A 164 -16.64 -11.47 -11.94
C LYS A 164 -18.09 -11.10 -11.62
N ILE A 165 -18.33 -9.85 -11.25
CA ILE A 165 -19.67 -9.31 -10.99
C ILE A 165 -20.25 -8.68 -12.24
N LYS A 166 -19.47 -7.82 -12.90
CA LYS A 166 -19.86 -7.14 -14.13
C LYS A 166 -18.63 -6.55 -14.84
N SER A 167 -18.83 -6.05 -16.03
CA SER A 167 -17.86 -5.15 -16.69
C SER A 167 -17.98 -3.75 -16.10
N ILE A 168 -16.87 -3.01 -16.08
CA ILE A 168 -16.84 -1.62 -15.68
C ILE A 168 -17.44 -0.76 -16.81
N ASP A 169 -18.21 0.26 -16.47
CA ASP A 169 -18.63 1.29 -17.40
C ASP A 169 -17.76 2.56 -17.23
N PHE A 170 -17.85 3.46 -18.19
CA PHE A 170 -17.08 4.71 -18.19
C PHE A 170 -17.32 5.55 -16.93
N HIS A 171 -18.55 5.59 -16.43
CA HIS A 171 -18.91 6.38 -15.26
C HIS A 171 -18.23 5.85 -13.99
N LEU A 172 -18.21 4.53 -13.78
CA LEU A 172 -17.51 3.91 -12.66
C LEU A 172 -15.99 4.08 -12.77
N GLN A 173 -15.43 3.97 -13.98
CA GLN A 173 -14.00 4.20 -14.19
C GLN A 173 -13.61 5.62 -13.75
N GLN A 174 -14.33 6.64 -14.19
CA GLN A 174 -14.03 8.02 -13.82
C GLN A 174 -14.30 8.31 -12.34
N ASN A 175 -15.43 7.87 -11.81
CA ASN A 175 -15.86 8.22 -10.46
C ASN A 175 -15.21 7.40 -9.36
N GLU A 176 -14.71 6.22 -9.65
CA GLU A 176 -14.05 5.37 -8.64
C GLU A 176 -12.54 5.28 -8.85
N ILE A 177 -12.08 4.85 -10.01
CA ILE A 177 -10.63 4.62 -10.20
C ILE A 177 -9.88 5.96 -10.29
N GLU A 178 -10.26 6.81 -11.24
CA GLU A 178 -9.50 8.05 -11.49
C GLU A 178 -9.66 9.06 -10.35
N ARG A 179 -10.88 9.19 -9.81
CA ARG A 179 -11.13 10.09 -8.67
C ARG A 179 -10.26 9.72 -7.45
N ILE A 180 -10.17 8.43 -7.11
CA ILE A 180 -9.34 7.99 -5.98
C ILE A 180 -7.87 8.29 -6.26
N ALA A 181 -7.36 7.92 -7.42
CA ALA A 181 -5.96 8.17 -7.79
C ALA A 181 -5.61 9.67 -7.71
N GLN A 182 -6.48 10.56 -8.22
CA GLN A 182 -6.29 12.02 -8.15
C GLN A 182 -6.37 12.55 -6.71
N ASN A 183 -7.31 12.06 -5.92
CA ASN A 183 -7.44 12.48 -4.53
C ASN A 183 -6.18 12.16 -3.71
N TYR A 184 -5.54 11.02 -3.92
CA TYR A 184 -4.33 10.67 -3.19
C TYR A 184 -3.12 11.54 -3.57
N LEU A 185 -3.04 12.03 -4.80
CA LEU A 185 -2.06 13.08 -5.16
C LEU A 185 -2.30 14.38 -4.37
N LYS A 186 -3.57 14.79 -4.26
CA LYS A 186 -3.97 15.96 -3.46
C LYS A 186 -3.69 15.73 -1.97
N TYR A 187 -4.06 14.57 -1.40
CA TYR A 187 -3.85 14.30 0.01
C TYR A 187 -2.36 14.31 0.37
N ALA A 188 -1.52 13.69 -0.46
CA ALA A 188 -0.08 13.70 -0.27
C ALA A 188 0.51 15.13 -0.25
N SER A 189 -0.09 16.09 -0.96
CA SER A 189 0.36 17.48 -0.97
C SER A 189 0.13 18.22 0.36
N TRP A 190 -0.76 17.73 1.23
CA TRP A 190 -1.03 18.33 2.54
C TRP A 190 0.06 18.05 3.57
N PHE A 191 0.93 17.06 3.31
CA PHE A 191 2.01 16.62 4.18
C PHE A 191 3.41 17.12 3.74
N LYS A 192 3.45 18.01 2.74
CA LYS A 192 4.69 18.60 2.20
C LYS A 192 4.97 19.98 2.80
#